data_5b420e7ba8747f15bdc2ff5b99fd8cf5
#
_entry.id   5b420e7ba8747f15bdc2ff5b99fd8cf5
#
_cell.length_a   1.000
_cell.length_b   1.000
_cell.length_c   1.000
_cell.angle_alpha   90.00
_cell.angle_beta   90.00
_cell.angle_gamma   90.00
#
_symmetry.space_group_name_H-M   'P 1'
#
loop_
_entity.id
_entity.type
_entity.pdbx_description
1 polymer ?
#
loop_
_entity_poly.entity_id
_entity_poly.type
_entity_poly.pdbx_seq_one_letter_code
_entity_poly.pdbx_strand_id
1 'polypeptide(L)'
;MQYILDASFFFAEHRLEGDLWTTPEVADEIRDHVSKMRFEVLTAEGLKIGGASPAEFSEVKAAAEKSGDLRVLSNTDISVIAFALASGGTVVSGDFAVQNVCRH
;
A
#
# COMPACT_ATOMS: atom_id res chain seq x y z
N MET A 1 1.29 11.46 11.69
CA MET A 1 0.73 10.11 11.44
C MET A 1 1.33 9.56 10.15
N GLN A 2 1.71 8.30 10.17
CA GLN A 2 2.30 7.64 9.01
C GLN A 2 1.21 6.97 8.16
N TYR A 3 1.16 7.30 6.89
CA TYR A 3 0.21 6.73 5.94
C TYR A 3 0.94 5.91 4.90
N ILE A 4 0.45 4.71 4.64
CA ILE A 4 0.97 3.81 3.61
C ILE A 4 -0.02 3.83 2.44
N LEU A 5 0.42 4.35 1.31
CA LEU A 5 -0.45 4.56 0.14
C LEU A 5 -0.45 3.33 -0.75
N ASP A 6 -1.65 2.82 -1.06
CA ASP A 6 -1.85 1.76 -2.04
C ASP A 6 -1.91 2.35 -3.45
N ALA A 7 -1.78 1.49 -4.47
CA ALA A 7 -1.80 1.91 -5.87
C ALA A 7 -3.06 2.70 -6.22
N SER A 8 -4.21 2.32 -5.66
CA SER A 8 -5.48 3.02 -5.91
C SER A 8 -5.44 4.50 -5.55
N PHE A 9 -4.59 4.90 -4.61
CA PHE A 9 -4.43 6.31 -4.23
C PHE A 9 -3.95 7.15 -5.41
N PHE A 10 -3.10 6.60 -6.28
CA PHE A 10 -2.50 7.32 -7.39
C PHE A 10 -3.37 7.34 -8.65
N PHE A 11 -4.45 6.53 -8.69
CA PHE A 11 -5.33 6.46 -9.85
C PHE A 11 -6.37 7.58 -9.89
N ALA A 12 -6.50 8.35 -8.82
CA ALA A 12 -7.35 9.52 -8.75
C ALA A 12 -6.59 10.64 -8.03
N GLU A 13 -7.07 11.86 -8.16
CA GLU A 13 -6.45 12.98 -7.47
C GLU A 13 -6.92 13.01 -6.02
N HIS A 14 -5.98 12.82 -5.11
CA HIS A 14 -6.21 12.88 -3.67
C HIS A 14 -5.17 13.78 -3.02
N ARG A 15 -5.56 14.43 -1.95
CA ARG A 15 -4.64 15.18 -1.09
C ARG A 15 -4.67 14.61 0.31
N LEU A 16 -3.48 14.35 0.85
CA LEU A 16 -3.33 13.84 2.20
C LEU A 16 -2.07 14.46 2.80
N GLU A 17 -2.22 15.07 3.97
CA GLU A 17 -1.09 15.63 4.70
C GLU A 17 -0.61 14.63 5.74
N GLY A 18 0.70 14.57 5.93
CA GLY A 18 1.33 13.69 6.91
C GLY A 18 2.58 13.04 6.38
N ASP A 19 3.02 11.99 7.06
CA ASP A 19 4.18 11.21 6.66
C ASP A 19 3.72 10.13 5.67
N LEU A 20 3.96 10.37 4.38
CA LEU A 20 3.46 9.51 3.31
C LEU A 20 4.52 8.51 2.87
N TRP A 21 4.11 7.26 2.80
CA TRP A 21 4.94 6.14 2.39
C TRP A 21 4.21 5.28 1.36
N THR A 22 4.98 4.54 0.57
CA THR A 22 4.45 3.48 -0.29
C THR A 22 5.50 2.38 -0.41
N THR A 23 5.19 1.33 -1.18
CA THR A 23 6.11 0.21 -1.36
C THR A 23 6.68 0.20 -2.78
N PRO A 24 7.83 -0.48 -3.01
CA PRO A 24 8.36 -0.64 -4.37
C PRO A 24 7.37 -1.35 -5.30
N GLU A 25 6.60 -2.30 -4.77
CA GLU A 25 5.60 -3.03 -5.55
C GLU A 25 4.51 -2.10 -6.07
N VAL A 26 4.06 -1.13 -5.24
CA VAL A 26 3.11 -0.11 -5.67
C VAL A 26 3.72 0.75 -6.79
N ALA A 27 4.97 1.18 -6.61
CA ALA A 27 5.65 1.99 -7.62
C ALA A 27 5.72 1.27 -8.98
N ASP A 28 5.98 -0.02 -8.96
CA ASP A 28 6.07 -0.84 -10.18
C ASP A 28 4.72 -1.02 -10.87
N GLU A 29 3.61 -0.96 -10.14
CA GLU A 29 2.27 -1.05 -10.73
C GLU A 29 1.79 0.22 -11.39
N ILE A 30 2.38 1.36 -11.06
CA ILE A 30 1.97 2.65 -11.62
C ILE A 30 2.61 2.81 -12.98
N ARG A 31 1.83 2.55 -14.05
CA ARG A 31 2.33 2.53 -15.43
C ARG A 31 1.74 3.60 -16.33
N ASP A 32 0.51 4.05 -16.07
CA ASP A 32 -0.11 5.09 -16.87
C ASP A 32 0.51 6.47 -16.58
N HIS A 33 0.52 7.31 -17.60
CA HIS A 33 1.22 8.61 -17.55
C HIS A 33 0.70 9.52 -16.43
N VAL A 34 -0.61 9.61 -16.27
CA VAL A 34 -1.22 10.51 -15.28
C VAL A 34 -0.91 10.06 -13.85
N SER A 35 -1.03 8.75 -13.57
CA SER A 35 -0.71 8.22 -12.25
C SER A 35 0.78 8.35 -11.93
N LYS A 36 1.65 8.17 -12.92
CA LYS A 36 3.09 8.41 -12.74
C LYS A 36 3.39 9.86 -12.40
N MET A 37 2.71 10.80 -13.03
CA MET A 37 2.88 12.22 -12.71
C MET A 37 2.48 12.51 -11.27
N ARG A 38 1.37 11.95 -10.81
CA ARG A 38 0.93 12.10 -9.41
C ARG A 38 1.96 11.52 -8.44
N PHE A 39 2.49 10.34 -8.77
CA PHE A 39 3.53 9.70 -7.98
C PHE A 39 4.79 10.57 -7.89
N GLU A 40 5.25 11.11 -9.02
CA GLU A 40 6.43 11.97 -9.07
C GLU A 40 6.25 13.25 -8.27
N VAL A 41 5.07 13.88 -8.36
CA VAL A 41 4.76 15.09 -7.57
C VAL A 41 4.83 14.78 -6.08
N LEU A 42 4.21 13.69 -5.64
CA LEU A 42 4.24 13.31 -4.23
C LEU A 42 5.65 12.96 -3.76
N THR A 43 6.44 12.31 -4.61
CA THR A 43 7.84 12.00 -4.30
C THR A 43 8.64 13.29 -4.08
N ALA A 44 8.43 14.29 -4.93
CA ALA A 44 9.07 15.60 -4.77
C ALA A 44 8.63 16.31 -3.49
N GLU A 45 7.42 16.04 -3.01
CA GLU A 45 6.87 16.61 -1.78
C GLU A 45 7.25 15.82 -0.52
N GLY A 46 7.95 14.70 -0.65
CA GLY A 46 8.46 13.94 0.48
C GLY A 46 7.94 12.52 0.64
N LEU A 47 7.18 11.98 -0.31
CA LEU A 47 6.76 10.58 -0.31
C LEU A 47 8.00 9.68 -0.25
N LYS A 48 7.97 8.72 0.66
CA LYS A 48 9.08 7.77 0.87
C LYS A 48 8.67 6.37 0.46
N ILE A 49 9.67 5.55 0.12
CA ILE A 49 9.46 4.15 -0.24
C ILE A 49 10.07 3.27 0.85
N GLY A 50 9.29 2.30 1.33
CA GLY A 50 9.73 1.34 2.33
C GLY A 50 9.01 0.01 2.16
N GLY A 51 9.30 -0.94 3.02
CA GLY A 51 8.69 -2.26 2.92
C GLY A 51 8.88 -3.10 4.17
N ALA A 52 8.24 -4.26 4.16
CA ALA A 52 8.33 -5.24 5.24
C ALA A 52 9.36 -6.32 4.91
N SER A 53 9.77 -7.09 5.93
CA SER A 53 10.63 -8.25 5.74
C SER A 53 9.86 -9.39 5.06
N PRO A 54 10.57 -10.38 4.47
CA PRO A 54 9.90 -11.57 3.92
C PRO A 54 9.04 -12.31 4.95
N ALA A 55 9.47 -12.36 6.21
CA ALA A 55 8.70 -13.00 7.28
C ALA A 55 7.38 -12.26 7.54
N GLU A 56 7.42 -10.94 7.59
CA GLU A 56 6.24 -10.10 7.77
C GLU A 56 5.28 -10.23 6.59
N PHE A 57 5.82 -10.27 5.38
CA PHE A 57 5.03 -10.51 4.16
C PHE A 57 4.30 -11.85 4.23
N SER A 58 4.99 -12.92 4.66
CA SER A 58 4.41 -14.26 4.80
C SER A 58 3.29 -14.31 5.85
N GLU A 59 3.44 -13.58 6.95
CA GLU A 59 2.40 -13.48 7.99
C GLU A 59 1.12 -12.86 7.45
N VAL A 60 1.24 -11.79 6.69
CA VAL A 60 0.09 -11.12 6.07
C VAL A 60 -0.58 -12.01 5.04
N LYS A 61 0.23 -12.72 4.25
CA LYS A 61 -0.29 -13.67 3.27
C LYS A 61 -1.11 -14.77 3.94
N ALA A 62 -0.64 -15.28 5.07
CA ALA A 62 -1.38 -16.28 5.85
C ALA A 62 -2.68 -15.72 6.42
N ALA A 63 -2.67 -14.48 6.90
CA ALA A 63 -3.88 -13.81 7.39
C ALA A 63 -4.90 -13.60 6.27
N ALA A 64 -4.44 -13.22 5.06
CA ALA A 64 -5.30 -13.06 3.90
C ALA A 64 -5.95 -14.40 3.50
N GLU A 65 -5.20 -15.48 3.58
CA GLU A 65 -5.71 -16.83 3.33
C GLU A 65 -6.82 -17.20 4.31
N LYS A 66 -6.63 -16.91 5.60
CA LYS A 66 -7.64 -17.15 6.63
C LYS A 66 -8.93 -16.35 6.41
N SER A 67 -8.81 -15.10 5.97
CA SER A 67 -9.97 -14.24 5.73
C SER A 67 -10.68 -14.53 4.41
N GLY A 68 -10.08 -15.39 3.56
CA GLY A 68 -10.63 -15.70 2.24
C GLY A 68 -10.33 -14.65 1.17
N ASP A 69 -9.49 -13.67 1.48
CA ASP A 69 -9.20 -12.56 0.58
C ASP A 69 -7.99 -12.78 -0.33
N LEU A 70 -7.27 -13.90 -0.17
CA LEU A 70 -6.05 -14.16 -0.91
C LEU A 70 -6.25 -14.17 -2.44
N ARG A 71 -7.44 -14.56 -2.90
CA ARG A 71 -7.76 -14.61 -4.34
C ARG A 71 -7.85 -13.24 -4.99
N VAL A 72 -8.18 -12.21 -4.21
CA VAL A 72 -8.41 -10.86 -4.72
C VAL A 72 -7.28 -9.90 -4.37
N LEU A 73 -6.34 -10.32 -3.52
CA LEU A 73 -5.19 -9.51 -3.14
C LEU A 73 -3.99 -9.88 -4.01
N SER A 74 -3.38 -8.87 -4.62
CA SER A 74 -2.11 -9.03 -5.33
C SER A 74 -0.95 -9.02 -4.35
N ASN A 75 0.26 -9.36 -4.83
CA ASN A 75 1.47 -9.20 -4.05
C ASN A 75 1.67 -7.74 -3.63
N THR A 76 1.26 -6.81 -4.47
CA THR A 76 1.33 -5.38 -4.17
C THR A 76 0.45 -5.04 -2.97
N ASP A 77 -0.79 -5.53 -2.94
CA ASP A 77 -1.70 -5.31 -1.82
C ASP A 77 -1.11 -5.87 -0.52
N ILE A 78 -0.57 -7.08 -0.58
CA ILE A 78 0.06 -7.72 0.58
C ILE A 78 1.26 -6.91 1.05
N SER A 79 2.07 -6.36 0.14
CA SER A 79 3.23 -5.55 0.50
C SER A 79 2.85 -4.31 1.30
N VAL A 80 1.76 -3.65 0.92
CA VAL A 80 1.23 -2.46 1.60
C VAL A 80 0.75 -2.83 3.01
N ILE A 81 -0.03 -3.89 3.11
CA ILE A 81 -0.56 -4.36 4.40
C ILE A 81 0.59 -4.76 5.33
N ALA A 82 1.55 -5.53 4.83
CA ALA A 82 2.69 -6.00 5.63
C ALA A 82 3.52 -4.82 6.14
N PHE A 83 3.77 -3.83 5.29
CA PHE A 83 4.50 -2.63 5.71
C PHE A 83 3.73 -1.85 6.77
N ALA A 84 2.42 -1.69 6.61
CA ALA A 84 1.59 -1.00 7.59
C ALA A 84 1.62 -1.69 8.95
N LEU A 85 1.51 -3.03 8.97
CA LEU A 85 1.56 -3.80 10.21
C LEU A 85 2.94 -3.71 10.88
N ALA A 86 4.01 -3.78 10.11
CA ALA A 86 5.38 -3.71 10.63
C ALA A 86 5.71 -2.33 11.19
N SER A 87 5.23 -1.27 10.56
CA SER A 87 5.56 0.11 10.92
C SER A 87 4.54 0.76 11.85
N GLY A 88 3.36 0.17 12.02
CA GLY A 88 2.24 0.78 12.73
C GLY A 88 1.54 1.88 11.93
N GLY A 89 1.81 1.98 10.64
CA GLY A 89 1.19 2.98 9.78
C GLY A 89 -0.26 2.66 9.41
N THR A 90 -0.94 3.62 8.83
CA THR A 90 -2.33 3.49 8.39
C THR A 90 -2.38 3.31 6.88
N VAL A 91 -3.03 2.26 6.41
CA VAL A 91 -3.22 2.03 4.96
C VAL A 91 -4.28 2.97 4.42
N VAL A 92 -3.96 3.63 3.31
CA VAL A 92 -4.91 4.48 2.58
C VAL A 92 -5.18 3.80 1.24
N SER A 93 -6.35 3.18 1.12
CA SER A 93 -6.73 2.41 -0.05
C SER A 93 -8.24 2.44 -0.24
N GLY A 94 -8.66 2.47 -1.51
CA GLY A 94 -10.05 2.25 -1.88
C GLY A 94 -10.41 0.77 -2.04
N ASP A 95 -9.42 -0.13 -1.93
CA ASP A 95 -9.64 -1.56 -2.06
C ASP A 95 -10.23 -2.15 -0.78
N PHE A 96 -11.44 -2.67 -0.89
CA PHE A 96 -12.18 -3.22 0.25
C PHE A 96 -11.49 -4.48 0.83
N ALA A 97 -10.91 -5.32 -0.01
CA ALA A 97 -10.22 -6.52 0.43
C ALA A 97 -8.99 -6.18 1.28
N VAL A 98 -8.21 -5.16 0.89
CA VAL A 98 -7.08 -4.67 1.66
C VAL A 98 -7.54 -4.21 3.05
N GLN A 99 -8.61 -3.42 3.10
CA GLN A 99 -9.17 -2.94 4.38
C GLN A 99 -9.63 -4.10 5.26
N ASN A 100 -10.25 -5.12 4.68
CA ASN A 100 -10.75 -6.27 5.42
C ASN A 100 -9.60 -7.06 6.08
N VAL A 101 -8.52 -7.30 5.37
CA VAL A 101 -7.34 -7.99 5.91
C VAL A 101 -6.69 -7.17 7.03
N CYS A 102 -6.61 -5.85 6.88
CA CYS A 102 -6.04 -4.97 7.90
C CYS A 102 -6.81 -4.98 9.22
N ARG A 103 -8.06 -5.42 9.23
CA ARG A 103 -8.87 -5.56 10.44
C ARG A 103 -8.58 -6.83 11.22
N HIS A 104 -7.95 -7.79 10.60
CA HIS A 104 -7.61 -9.05 11.23
C HIS A 104 -6.17 -9.05 11.73
#